data_44d73798ac071943762d99b3d2912d92
#
_entry.id   44d73798ac071943762d99b3d2912d92
#
_cell.length_a   1.000
_cell.length_b   1.000
_cell.length_c   1.000
_cell.angle_alpha   90.00
_cell.angle_beta   90.00
_cell.angle_gamma   90.00
#
_symmetry.space_group_name_H-M   'P 1'
#
loop_
_entity.id
_entity.type
_entity.pdbx_description
1 polymer ?
#
loop_
_entity_poly.entity_id
_entity_poly.type
_entity_poly.pdbx_seq_one_letter_code
_entity_poly.pdbx_strand_id
1 'polypeptide(L)'
;YKTRKMRYILSLLIFFLLVGPVVAQNEQDQVIFKAMQDELQRNKAELALPGMDKPFYLSYSLGRFRQFEVVGELGAITNSLELPWRGVGSSQLLLGDYNNTNDTRFVGQFMKVGMPAEADYDMIRRNFWLVSDAAYKMALREAAAKEAALKSNPQTQEEAQLPDLVKAEPITKIVESKVPYEIDIKKWENT
;
A
#
# COMPACT_ATOMS: atom_id res chain seq x y z
N TYR A 1 46.44 19.93 26.35
CA TYR A 1 46.35 19.29 25.00
C TYR A 1 45.44 18.04 25.02
N LYS A 2 45.44 17.26 26.09
CA LYS A 2 44.66 16.02 26.24
C LYS A 2 43.16 16.25 26.37
N THR A 3 42.74 17.31 27.07
CA THR A 3 41.31 17.64 27.29
C THR A 3 40.60 18.17 26.06
N ARG A 4 41.30 18.84 25.13
CA ARG A 4 40.73 19.31 23.90
C ARG A 4 40.38 18.18 22.92
N LYS A 5 41.26 17.18 22.79
CA LYS A 5 41.02 15.97 21.98
C LYS A 5 39.82 15.15 22.47
N MET A 6 39.68 15.02 23.79
CA MET A 6 38.57 14.26 24.41
C MET A 6 37.20 14.93 24.16
N ARG A 7 37.11 16.27 24.10
CA ARG A 7 35.88 16.99 23.77
C ARG A 7 35.45 16.78 22.32
N TYR A 8 36.37 16.69 21.37
CA TYR A 8 36.05 16.42 19.95
C TYR A 8 35.62 14.98 19.74
N ILE A 9 36.19 14.00 20.45
CA ILE A 9 35.79 12.59 20.39
C ILE A 9 34.37 12.43 20.96
N LEU A 10 34.05 13.08 22.07
CA LEU A 10 32.71 13.05 22.67
C LEU A 10 31.68 13.73 21.77
N SER A 11 32.03 14.87 21.13
CA SER A 11 31.15 15.56 20.17
C SER A 11 30.91 14.74 18.90
N LEU A 12 31.91 13.99 18.42
CA LEU A 12 31.76 13.09 17.26
C LEU A 12 30.90 11.89 17.58
N LEU A 13 31.00 11.33 18.79
CA LEU A 13 30.20 10.19 19.25
C LEU A 13 28.71 10.58 19.42
N ILE A 14 28.43 11.80 19.90
CA ILE A 14 27.05 12.33 20.02
C ILE A 14 26.45 12.58 18.63
N PHE A 15 27.23 13.02 17.66
CA PHE A 15 26.75 13.23 16.28
C PHE A 15 26.39 11.90 15.58
N PHE A 16 27.13 10.83 15.86
CA PHE A 16 26.82 9.49 15.31
C PHE A 16 25.55 8.86 15.91
N LEU A 17 25.22 9.17 17.16
CA LEU A 17 23.99 8.68 17.82
C LEU A 17 22.71 9.37 17.31
N LEU A 18 22.82 10.57 16.74
CA LEU A 18 21.65 11.34 16.24
C LEU A 18 21.28 11.01 14.80
N VAL A 19 22.16 10.38 14.03
CA VAL A 19 21.92 10.04 12.61
C VAL A 19 21.35 8.62 12.46
N GLY A 20 21.50 7.75 13.45
CA GLY A 20 21.14 6.35 13.36
C GLY A 20 19.67 6.06 13.01
N PRO A 21 18.65 6.69 13.63
CA PRO A 21 17.26 6.34 13.37
C PRO A 21 16.76 6.79 11.98
N VAL A 22 17.28 7.88 11.44
CA VAL A 22 16.87 8.38 10.11
C VAL A 22 17.39 7.49 8.97
N VAL A 23 18.61 6.96 9.11
CA VAL A 23 19.19 6.04 8.13
C VAL A 23 18.46 4.71 8.12
N ALA A 24 18.10 4.17 9.29
CA ALA A 24 17.39 2.90 9.41
C ALA A 24 15.98 2.95 8.81
N GLN A 25 15.26 4.05 8.94
CA GLN A 25 13.94 4.23 8.34
C GLN A 25 14.02 4.27 6.81
N ASN A 26 15.03 4.94 6.26
CA ASN A 26 15.25 5.01 4.82
C ASN A 26 15.60 3.63 4.23
N GLU A 27 16.38 2.81 4.93
CA GLU A 27 16.70 1.44 4.51
C GLU A 27 15.45 0.54 4.47
N GLN A 28 14.59 0.62 5.47
CA GLN A 28 13.32 -0.12 5.49
C GLN A 28 12.41 0.25 4.32
N ASP A 29 12.27 1.53 4.05
CA ASP A 29 11.45 2.02 2.94
C ASP A 29 12.01 1.55 1.59
N GLN A 30 13.34 1.53 1.41
CA GLN A 30 13.98 0.99 0.20
C GLN A 30 13.70 -0.50 0.01
N VAL A 31 13.75 -1.31 1.07
CA VAL A 31 13.40 -2.74 1.01
C VAL A 31 11.94 -2.92 0.58
N ILE A 32 11.03 -2.14 1.17
CA ILE A 32 9.60 -2.18 0.84
C ILE A 32 9.37 -1.82 -0.63
N PHE A 33 9.90 -0.68 -1.10
CA PHE A 33 9.73 -0.25 -2.49
C PHE A 33 10.32 -1.24 -3.47
N LYS A 34 11.50 -1.79 -3.17
CA LYS A 34 12.12 -2.81 -4.02
C LYS A 34 11.26 -4.06 -4.10
N ALA A 35 10.75 -4.57 -2.98
CA ALA A 35 9.88 -5.74 -2.97
C ALA A 35 8.59 -5.51 -3.78
N MET A 36 7.97 -4.35 -3.62
CA MET A 36 6.77 -3.95 -4.37
C MET A 36 7.06 -3.86 -5.88
N GLN A 37 8.16 -3.22 -6.26
CA GLN A 37 8.54 -3.04 -7.66
C GLN A 37 8.85 -4.38 -8.35
N ASP A 38 9.66 -5.22 -7.71
CA ASP A 38 10.05 -6.52 -8.27
C ASP A 38 8.82 -7.43 -8.44
N GLU A 39 7.89 -7.40 -7.49
CA GLU A 39 6.68 -8.20 -7.57
C GLU A 39 5.67 -7.65 -8.58
N LEU A 40 5.57 -6.32 -8.69
CA LEU A 40 4.74 -5.67 -9.71
C LEU A 40 5.20 -6.03 -11.12
N GLN A 41 6.51 -5.98 -11.37
CA GLN A 41 7.11 -6.35 -12.65
C GLN A 41 6.87 -7.82 -12.98
N ARG A 42 7.07 -8.72 -12.00
CA ARG A 42 6.82 -10.15 -12.19
C ARG A 42 5.36 -10.42 -12.52
N ASN A 43 4.42 -9.91 -11.75
CA ASN A 43 3.00 -10.14 -11.97
C ASN A 43 2.51 -9.52 -13.29
N LYS A 44 3.01 -8.35 -13.66
CA LYS A 44 2.71 -7.77 -14.99
C LYS A 44 3.20 -8.65 -16.14
N ALA A 45 4.32 -9.34 -15.98
CA ALA A 45 4.90 -10.18 -17.00
C ALA A 45 4.28 -11.58 -17.07
N GLU A 46 3.91 -12.17 -15.94
CA GLU A 46 3.64 -13.60 -15.80
C GLU A 46 2.22 -13.93 -15.33
N LEU A 47 1.52 -13.00 -14.67
CA LEU A 47 0.21 -13.29 -14.08
C LEU A 47 -0.84 -13.48 -15.16
N ALA A 48 -1.14 -14.74 -15.49
CA ALA A 48 -2.23 -15.14 -16.37
C ALA A 48 -2.60 -16.59 -16.11
N LEU A 49 -3.86 -16.95 -16.28
CA LEU A 49 -4.29 -18.33 -16.39
C LEU A 49 -4.13 -18.80 -17.86
N PRO A 50 -3.95 -20.12 -18.11
CA PRO A 50 -3.84 -20.64 -19.46
C PRO A 50 -5.01 -20.20 -20.35
N GLY A 51 -4.70 -19.56 -21.48
CA GLY A 51 -5.70 -19.07 -22.43
C GLY A 51 -6.41 -17.78 -22.04
N MET A 52 -6.00 -17.13 -20.97
CA MET A 52 -6.55 -15.84 -20.54
C MET A 52 -5.55 -14.69 -20.72
N ASP A 53 -6.07 -13.47 -20.85
CA ASP A 53 -5.26 -12.27 -21.02
C ASP A 53 -4.51 -11.90 -19.74
N LYS A 54 -3.36 -11.25 -19.92
CA LYS A 54 -2.59 -10.65 -18.84
C LYS A 54 -3.28 -9.38 -18.32
N PRO A 55 -2.96 -8.94 -17.09
CA PRO A 55 -3.43 -7.66 -16.60
C PRO A 55 -3.03 -6.51 -17.52
N PHE A 56 -4.00 -5.71 -17.93
CA PHE A 56 -3.81 -4.44 -18.59
C PHE A 56 -3.24 -3.40 -17.64
N TYR A 57 -3.80 -3.34 -16.43
CA TYR A 57 -3.38 -2.46 -15.36
C TYR A 57 -3.18 -3.25 -14.07
N LEU A 58 -2.12 -2.94 -13.35
CA LEU A 58 -1.83 -3.47 -12.01
C LEU A 58 -1.20 -2.38 -11.15
N SER A 59 -1.76 -2.16 -9.97
CA SER A 59 -1.19 -1.24 -9.00
C SER A 59 -1.10 -1.87 -7.61
N TYR A 60 -0.10 -1.41 -6.86
CA TYR A 60 0.08 -1.77 -5.45
C TYR A 60 0.05 -0.53 -4.57
N SER A 61 -0.56 -0.67 -3.41
CA SER A 61 -0.35 0.26 -2.32
C SER A 61 -0.01 -0.48 -1.04
N LEU A 62 0.80 0.15 -0.20
CA LEU A 62 1.15 -0.34 1.13
C LEU A 62 1.05 0.81 2.12
N GLY A 63 0.17 0.65 3.10
CA GLY A 63 0.02 1.55 4.23
C GLY A 63 0.56 0.90 5.51
N ARG A 64 1.31 1.65 6.31
CA ARG A 64 1.74 1.25 7.65
C ARG A 64 1.15 2.21 8.65
N PHE A 65 0.58 1.68 9.72
CA PHE A 65 -0.05 2.48 10.76
C PHE A 65 0.13 1.85 12.15
N ARG A 66 0.08 2.70 13.13
CA ARG A 66 0.02 2.34 14.55
C ARG A 66 -1.26 2.95 15.12
N GLN A 67 -1.96 2.21 15.94
CA GLN A 67 -3.21 2.65 16.55
C GLN A 67 -3.02 2.75 18.05
N PHE A 68 -3.50 3.84 18.60
CA PHE A 68 -3.64 4.07 20.02
C PHE A 68 -5.11 4.37 20.32
N GLU A 69 -5.65 3.72 21.34
CA GLU A 69 -7.04 3.88 21.76
C GLU A 69 -7.12 4.14 23.25
N VAL A 70 -7.80 5.21 23.63
CA VAL A 70 -8.17 5.52 25.02
C VAL A 70 -9.68 5.65 25.08
N VAL A 71 -10.30 4.91 25.98
CA VAL A 71 -11.75 4.96 26.23
C VAL A 71 -11.99 5.42 27.66
N GLY A 72 -12.78 6.48 27.80
CA GLY A 72 -13.20 7.01 29.10
C GLY A 72 -14.70 6.88 29.29
N GLU A 73 -15.13 6.44 30.46
CA GLU A 73 -16.54 6.35 30.84
C GLU A 73 -16.73 6.86 32.28
N LEU A 74 -17.75 7.70 32.48
CA LEU A 74 -18.12 8.23 33.81
C LEU A 74 -16.96 8.88 34.58
N GLY A 75 -16.04 9.54 33.86
CA GLY A 75 -14.90 10.21 34.48
C GLY A 75 -13.72 9.30 34.82
N ALA A 76 -13.71 8.06 34.36
CA ALA A 76 -12.60 7.12 34.50
C ALA A 76 -12.16 6.55 33.17
N ILE A 77 -10.87 6.29 33.02
CA ILE A 77 -10.35 5.55 31.86
C ILE A 77 -10.68 4.08 32.05
N THR A 78 -11.45 3.52 31.11
CA THR A 78 -11.84 2.11 31.11
C THR A 78 -10.96 1.25 30.20
N ASN A 79 -10.29 1.87 29.20
CA ASN A 79 -9.35 1.20 28.32
C ASN A 79 -8.26 2.18 27.87
N SER A 80 -7.01 1.71 27.85
CA SER A 80 -5.88 2.39 27.22
C SER A 80 -5.02 1.32 26.54
N LEU A 81 -5.03 1.31 25.21
CA LEU A 81 -4.40 0.27 24.40
C LEU A 81 -3.56 0.87 23.29
N GLU A 82 -2.30 0.48 23.24
CA GLU A 82 -1.42 0.73 22.12
C GLU A 82 -1.25 -0.55 21.32
N LEU A 83 -1.67 -0.52 20.06
CA LEU A 83 -1.47 -1.64 19.14
C LEU A 83 -0.12 -1.48 18.40
N PRO A 84 0.59 -2.60 18.17
CA PRO A 84 1.85 -2.56 17.43
C PRO A 84 1.64 -2.07 15.99
N TRP A 85 2.73 -1.71 15.33
CA TRP A 85 2.70 -1.38 13.91
C TRP A 85 2.05 -2.50 13.09
N ARG A 86 1.20 -2.11 12.17
CA ARG A 86 0.51 -2.98 11.23
C ARG A 86 0.70 -2.46 9.82
N GLY A 87 0.84 -3.38 8.88
CA GLY A 87 0.86 -3.09 7.46
C GLY A 87 -0.42 -3.60 6.78
N VAL A 88 -0.92 -2.84 5.83
CA VAL A 88 -1.97 -3.28 4.90
C VAL A 88 -1.51 -3.00 3.49
N GLY A 89 -1.40 -4.06 2.70
CA GLY A 89 -1.17 -4.00 1.28
C GLY A 89 -2.49 -4.07 0.52
N SER A 90 -2.56 -3.44 -0.63
CA SER A 90 -3.67 -3.67 -1.56
C SER A 90 -3.18 -3.74 -3.00
N SER A 91 -3.92 -4.50 -3.80
CA SER A 91 -3.73 -4.61 -5.25
C SER A 91 -5.02 -4.26 -5.95
N GLN A 92 -4.91 -3.43 -7.00
CA GLN A 92 -5.95 -3.19 -7.98
C GLN A 92 -5.50 -3.74 -9.31
N LEU A 93 -6.38 -4.45 -10.01
CA LEU A 93 -6.08 -5.09 -11.27
C LEU A 93 -7.22 -4.88 -12.25
N LEU A 94 -6.87 -4.50 -13.48
CA LEU A 94 -7.81 -4.40 -14.59
C LEU A 94 -7.36 -5.31 -15.75
N LEU A 95 -8.34 -5.98 -16.36
CA LEU A 95 -8.22 -6.72 -17.61
C LEU A 95 -8.82 -5.89 -18.75
N GLY A 96 -8.47 -6.25 -19.98
CA GLY A 96 -8.97 -5.57 -21.17
C GLY A 96 -8.07 -4.44 -21.64
N ASP A 97 -8.65 -3.30 -21.95
CA ASP A 97 -7.95 -2.11 -22.44
C ASP A 97 -8.64 -0.81 -21.97
N TYR A 98 -8.23 0.34 -22.51
CA TYR A 98 -8.83 1.64 -22.16
C TYR A 98 -10.32 1.74 -22.53
N ASN A 99 -10.77 1.03 -23.54
CA ASN A 99 -12.15 1.11 -24.02
C ASN A 99 -13.07 0.17 -23.22
N ASN A 100 -12.56 -0.99 -22.84
CA ASN A 100 -13.37 -1.99 -22.15
C ASN A 100 -12.53 -2.75 -21.11
N THR A 101 -12.78 -2.43 -19.85
CA THR A 101 -12.17 -3.10 -18.69
C THR A 101 -13.18 -4.00 -18.00
N ASN A 102 -12.71 -4.77 -17.00
CA ASN A 102 -13.60 -5.51 -16.11
C ASN A 102 -14.28 -4.61 -15.05
N ASP A 103 -13.92 -3.33 -14.94
CA ASP A 103 -14.50 -2.45 -13.93
C ASP A 103 -15.94 -2.06 -14.31
N THR A 104 -16.88 -2.48 -13.49
CA THR A 104 -18.32 -2.20 -13.68
C THR A 104 -18.84 -1.06 -12.80
N ARG A 105 -18.03 -0.54 -11.90
CA ARG A 105 -18.47 0.38 -10.83
C ARG A 105 -17.71 1.69 -10.78
N PHE A 106 -16.75 1.93 -11.65
CA PHE A 106 -15.85 3.11 -11.68
C PHE A 106 -15.05 3.36 -10.39
N VAL A 107 -15.00 2.39 -9.49
CA VAL A 107 -14.36 2.52 -8.18
C VAL A 107 -13.08 1.67 -8.09
N GLY A 108 -12.87 0.76 -9.05
CA GLY A 108 -11.79 -0.23 -9.01
C GLY A 108 -11.89 -1.11 -7.75
N GLN A 109 -11.81 -2.41 -7.91
CA GLN A 109 -11.82 -3.30 -6.74
C GLN A 109 -10.40 -3.45 -6.20
N PHE A 110 -10.23 -3.15 -4.91
CA PHE A 110 -8.99 -3.35 -4.21
C PHE A 110 -9.07 -4.63 -3.38
N MET A 111 -8.23 -5.59 -3.72
CA MET A 111 -7.99 -6.73 -2.83
C MET A 111 -6.97 -6.33 -1.79
N LYS A 112 -7.23 -6.65 -0.53
CA LYS A 112 -6.38 -6.28 0.61
C LYS A 112 -5.75 -7.51 1.25
N VAL A 113 -4.55 -7.31 1.80
CA VAL A 113 -3.79 -8.33 2.53
C VAL A 113 -3.04 -7.68 3.69
N GLY A 114 -2.94 -8.39 4.82
CA GLY A 114 -2.06 -7.98 5.91
C GLY A 114 -0.59 -8.02 5.47
N MET A 115 0.15 -6.99 5.87
CA MET A 115 1.59 -6.90 5.62
C MET A 115 2.37 -6.99 6.94
N PRO A 116 3.61 -7.48 6.92
CA PRO A 116 4.44 -7.49 8.11
C PRO A 116 4.69 -6.08 8.64
N ALA A 117 4.83 -5.96 9.95
CA ALA A 117 5.18 -4.69 10.59
C ALA A 117 6.61 -4.26 10.21
N GLU A 118 7.49 -5.22 10.02
CA GLU A 118 8.87 -5.02 9.60
C GLU A 118 9.01 -5.15 8.08
N ALA A 119 10.06 -4.54 7.54
CA ALA A 119 10.36 -4.59 6.11
C ALA A 119 11.02 -5.92 5.74
N ASP A 120 10.19 -6.96 5.59
CA ASP A 120 10.63 -8.28 5.10
C ASP A 120 10.35 -8.37 3.59
N TYR A 121 11.42 -8.41 2.80
CA TYR A 121 11.35 -8.41 1.35
C TYR A 121 10.55 -9.60 0.79
N ASP A 122 10.83 -10.81 1.25
CA ASP A 122 10.20 -12.02 0.72
C ASP A 122 8.75 -12.13 1.15
N MET A 123 8.44 -11.74 2.39
CA MET A 123 7.07 -11.72 2.90
C MET A 123 6.20 -10.70 2.19
N ILE A 124 6.74 -9.50 1.93
CA ILE A 124 6.04 -8.46 1.16
C ILE A 124 5.74 -8.96 -0.26
N ARG A 125 6.73 -9.54 -0.94
CA ARG A 125 6.53 -10.11 -2.27
C ARG A 125 5.48 -11.21 -2.29
N ARG A 126 5.60 -12.16 -1.36
CA ARG A 126 4.63 -13.25 -1.24
C ARG A 126 3.20 -12.74 -1.03
N ASN A 127 3.03 -11.75 -0.17
CA ASN A 127 1.71 -11.20 0.12
C ASN A 127 1.13 -10.43 -1.07
N PHE A 128 1.95 -9.68 -1.82
CA PHE A 128 1.52 -9.06 -3.06
C PHE A 128 1.22 -10.07 -4.16
N TRP A 129 1.96 -11.18 -4.23
CA TRP A 129 1.62 -12.27 -5.13
C TRP A 129 0.24 -12.86 -4.82
N LEU A 130 -0.02 -13.18 -3.57
CA LEU A 130 -1.31 -13.75 -3.14
C LEU A 130 -2.49 -12.81 -3.43
N VAL A 131 -2.34 -11.53 -3.12
CA VAL A 131 -3.41 -10.55 -3.35
C VAL A 131 -3.61 -10.27 -4.83
N SER A 132 -2.56 -10.34 -5.65
CA SER A 132 -2.65 -10.17 -7.11
C SER A 132 -3.33 -11.36 -7.78
N ASP A 133 -3.02 -12.58 -7.35
CA ASP A 133 -3.70 -13.79 -7.84
C ASP A 133 -5.21 -13.74 -7.52
N ALA A 134 -5.56 -13.33 -6.30
CA ALA A 134 -6.96 -13.16 -5.92
C ALA A 134 -7.66 -12.05 -6.73
N ALA A 135 -6.99 -10.91 -6.92
CA ALA A 135 -7.49 -9.80 -7.72
C ALA A 135 -7.70 -10.20 -9.20
N TYR A 136 -6.77 -10.96 -9.76
CA TYR A 136 -6.86 -11.46 -11.12
C TYR A 136 -8.06 -12.40 -11.32
N LYS A 137 -8.25 -13.36 -10.42
CA LYS A 137 -9.39 -14.27 -10.45
C LYS A 137 -10.73 -13.54 -10.26
N MET A 138 -10.74 -12.46 -9.49
CA MET A 138 -11.91 -11.62 -9.36
C MET A 138 -12.17 -10.84 -10.66
N ALA A 139 -11.16 -10.22 -11.25
CA ALA A 139 -11.28 -9.47 -12.49
C ALA A 139 -11.81 -10.32 -13.65
N LEU A 140 -11.40 -11.59 -13.75
CA LEU A 140 -11.95 -12.52 -14.73
C LEU A 140 -13.46 -12.76 -14.54
N ARG A 141 -13.91 -12.89 -13.30
CA ARG A 141 -15.34 -13.07 -13.01
C ARG A 141 -16.15 -11.81 -13.31
N GLU A 142 -15.59 -10.65 -13.02
CA GLU A 142 -16.23 -9.37 -13.33
C GLU A 142 -16.32 -9.11 -14.83
N ALA A 143 -15.26 -9.40 -15.58
CA ALA A 143 -15.27 -9.31 -17.04
C ALA A 143 -16.38 -10.19 -17.65
N ALA A 144 -16.51 -11.44 -17.20
CA ALA A 144 -17.57 -12.33 -17.65
C ALA A 144 -18.98 -11.83 -17.26
N ALA A 145 -19.14 -11.28 -16.06
CA ALA A 145 -20.39 -10.71 -15.60
C ALA A 145 -20.78 -9.45 -16.40
N LYS A 146 -19.80 -8.57 -16.69
CA LYS A 146 -20.01 -7.39 -17.54
C LYS A 146 -20.45 -7.80 -18.95
N GLU A 147 -19.77 -8.74 -19.54
CA GLU A 147 -20.14 -9.25 -20.88
C GLU A 147 -21.55 -9.82 -20.91
N ALA A 148 -21.94 -10.60 -19.91
CA ALA A 148 -23.30 -11.14 -19.80
C ALA A 148 -24.35 -10.03 -19.63
N ALA A 149 -24.07 -9.00 -18.81
CA ALA A 149 -24.97 -7.86 -18.62
C ALA A 149 -25.14 -7.04 -19.91
N LEU A 150 -24.08 -6.78 -20.65
CA LEU A 150 -24.13 -6.08 -21.93
C LEU A 150 -24.96 -6.83 -22.99
N LYS A 151 -24.90 -8.16 -23.00
CA LYS A 151 -25.70 -8.99 -23.91
C LYS A 151 -27.19 -9.00 -23.56
N SER A 152 -27.54 -8.82 -22.30
CA SER A 152 -28.92 -8.89 -21.80
C SER A 152 -29.68 -7.56 -21.83
N ASN A 153 -29.00 -6.41 -21.92
CA ASN A 153 -29.60 -5.10 -21.84
C ASN A 153 -29.17 -4.18 -22.99
N PRO A 154 -30.04 -3.90 -23.98
CA PRO A 154 -29.72 -3.04 -25.13
C PRO A 154 -29.36 -1.60 -24.77
N GLN A 155 -29.93 -1.02 -23.70
CA GLN A 155 -29.58 0.34 -23.25
C GLN A 155 -28.15 0.43 -22.74
N THR A 156 -27.68 -0.63 -22.08
CA THR A 156 -26.28 -0.72 -21.62
C THR A 156 -25.31 -0.85 -22.81
N GLN A 157 -25.78 -1.33 -23.97
CA GLN A 157 -24.96 -1.42 -25.19
C GLN A 157 -24.60 -0.06 -25.79
N GLU A 158 -25.47 0.94 -25.67
CA GLU A 158 -25.17 2.31 -26.13
C GLU A 158 -24.11 2.96 -25.21
N GLU A 159 -24.23 2.79 -23.91
CA GLU A 159 -23.23 3.26 -22.93
C GLU A 159 -21.89 2.56 -23.09
N ALA A 160 -21.88 1.29 -23.49
CA ALA A 160 -20.67 0.52 -23.74
C ALA A 160 -19.83 1.01 -24.96
N GLN A 161 -20.31 1.95 -25.74
CA GLN A 161 -19.53 2.59 -26.82
C GLN A 161 -18.58 3.67 -26.28
N LEU A 162 -18.78 4.13 -25.05
CA LEU A 162 -17.85 5.05 -24.42
C LEU A 162 -16.65 4.29 -23.82
N PRO A 163 -15.43 4.84 -23.91
CA PRO A 163 -14.28 4.22 -23.29
C PRO A 163 -14.42 4.25 -21.75
N ASP A 164 -14.10 3.14 -21.09
CA ASP A 164 -14.13 3.04 -19.63
C ASP A 164 -13.07 3.94 -18.97
N LEU A 165 -11.96 4.20 -19.65
CA LEU A 165 -10.83 4.94 -19.11
C LEU A 165 -10.28 5.97 -20.08
N VAL A 166 -9.78 7.06 -19.53
CA VAL A 166 -9.07 8.11 -20.27
C VAL A 166 -7.56 7.96 -20.04
N LYS A 167 -6.78 8.05 -21.12
CA LYS A 167 -5.32 8.06 -21.01
C LYS A 167 -4.86 9.33 -20.28
N ALA A 168 -3.99 9.16 -19.30
CA ALA A 168 -3.34 10.24 -18.58
C ALA A 168 -1.83 10.08 -18.62
N GLU A 169 -1.10 11.18 -18.57
CA GLU A 169 0.35 11.15 -18.45
C GLU A 169 0.77 10.63 -17.07
N PRO A 170 1.84 9.83 -16.99
CA PRO A 170 2.37 9.35 -15.72
C PRO A 170 2.79 10.52 -14.82
N ILE A 171 2.36 10.49 -13.57
CA ILE A 171 2.75 11.50 -12.58
C ILE A 171 3.55 10.83 -11.48
N THR A 172 4.73 11.40 -11.17
CA THR A 172 5.51 11.03 -9.99
C THR A 172 5.34 12.11 -8.93
N LYS A 173 4.83 11.73 -7.76
CA LYS A 173 4.69 12.63 -6.62
C LYS A 173 5.32 12.00 -5.38
N ILE A 174 6.30 12.69 -4.80
CA ILE A 174 6.92 12.34 -3.53
C ILE A 174 6.47 13.38 -2.51
N VAL A 175 5.88 12.92 -1.42
CA VAL A 175 5.45 13.78 -0.31
C VAL A 175 6.09 13.23 0.96
N GLU A 176 6.94 14.03 1.58
CA GLU A 176 7.57 13.72 2.85
C GLU A 176 7.01 14.67 3.92
N SER A 177 6.51 14.11 5.02
CA SER A 177 6.15 14.92 6.19
C SER A 177 7.43 15.21 6.98
N LYS A 178 7.73 16.49 7.16
CA LYS A 178 8.86 16.96 7.98
C LYS A 178 8.51 17.04 9.46
N VAL A 179 7.25 16.91 9.80
CA VAL A 179 6.76 16.98 11.18
C VAL A 179 6.49 15.57 11.66
N PRO A 180 7.28 15.03 12.61
CA PRO A 180 6.98 13.76 13.23
C PRO A 180 5.62 13.88 13.94
N TYR A 181 4.73 12.94 13.64
CA TYR A 181 3.46 12.85 14.35
C TYR A 181 3.70 12.07 15.65
N GLU A 182 3.94 12.80 16.72
CA GLU A 182 4.07 12.24 18.06
C GLU A 182 2.76 12.42 18.81
N ILE A 183 2.20 11.31 19.28
CA ILE A 183 1.03 11.33 20.16
C ILE A 183 1.54 11.31 21.59
N ASP A 184 1.24 12.36 22.36
CA ASP A 184 1.46 12.36 23.80
C ASP A 184 0.33 11.56 24.48
N ILE A 185 0.58 10.27 24.65
CA ILE A 185 -0.35 9.31 25.24
C ILE A 185 -0.78 9.74 26.64
N LYS A 186 0.17 10.18 27.46
CA LYS A 186 -0.10 10.61 28.83
C LYS A 186 -1.01 11.84 28.91
N LYS A 187 -0.91 12.73 27.94
CA LYS A 187 -1.81 13.88 27.86
C LYS A 187 -3.25 13.44 27.66
N TRP A 188 -3.49 12.45 26.79
CA TRP A 188 -4.83 11.94 26.53
C TRP A 188 -5.39 11.09 27.68
N GLU A 189 -4.52 10.42 28.44
CA GLU A 189 -4.92 9.68 29.65
C GLU A 189 -5.30 10.59 30.81
N ASN A 190 -4.84 11.83 30.82
CA ASN A 190 -5.08 12.79 31.90
C ASN A 190 -6.17 13.84 31.57
N THR A 191 -6.87 13.71 30.46
CA THR A 191 -7.97 14.60 30.05
C THR A 191 -9.32 14.01 30.44
#